data_4515e19d35eb0341b6287c6c6f488655
#
_entry.id   4515e19d35eb0341b6287c6c6f488655
#
_cell.length_a   1.000
_cell.length_b   1.000
_cell.length_c   1.000
_cell.angle_alpha   90.00
_cell.angle_beta   90.00
_cell.angle_gamma   90.00
#
_symmetry.space_group_name_H-M   'P 1'
#
loop_
_entity.id
_entity.type
_entity.pdbx_description
1 polymer ?
#
loop_
_entity_poly.entity_id
_entity_poly.type
_entity_poly.pdbx_seq_one_letter_code
_entity_poly.pdbx_strand_id
1 'polypeptide(L)'
;MNNEYLKNWITKADNDLKVAEHEMNISVDECVTEAICFHCQQAVEKYLKAYLIFQKNDFGKTHNLEYLIELCSKYDKEFHKINVGNLSFYAVEIRYPDDFYIPTIKEAKESIEIAKQVKNFVLIRIKDK
;
A
#
# COMPACT_ATOMS: atom_id res chain seq x y z
N MET A 1 22.29 -9.93 4.40
CA MET A 1 20.88 -9.52 4.32
C MET A 1 19.94 -10.61 4.84
N ASN A 2 19.03 -10.27 5.71
CA ASN A 2 18.08 -11.23 6.25
C ASN A 2 16.86 -11.33 5.32
N ASN A 3 16.86 -12.38 4.49
CA ASN A 3 15.76 -12.60 3.56
C ASN A 3 14.44 -12.86 4.29
N GLU A 4 14.52 -13.40 5.50
CA GLU A 4 13.31 -13.65 6.29
C GLU A 4 12.62 -12.35 6.69
N TYR A 5 13.39 -11.35 7.06
CA TYR A 5 12.85 -10.05 7.42
C TYR A 5 12.14 -9.40 6.23
N LEU A 6 12.76 -9.46 5.05
CA LEU A 6 12.15 -8.95 3.83
C LEU A 6 10.86 -9.69 3.52
N LYS A 7 10.88 -11.01 3.60
CA LYS A 7 9.70 -11.83 3.34
C LYS A 7 8.55 -11.49 4.29
N ASN A 8 8.88 -11.18 5.55
CA ASN A 8 7.85 -10.82 6.52
C ASN A 8 7.13 -9.53 6.12
N TRP A 9 7.86 -8.56 5.61
CA TRP A 9 7.24 -7.33 5.12
C TRP A 9 6.30 -7.61 3.95
N ILE A 10 6.74 -8.44 3.01
CA ILE A 10 5.93 -8.79 1.85
C ILE A 10 4.69 -9.56 2.29
N THR A 11 4.84 -10.50 3.22
CA THR A 11 3.69 -11.26 3.74
C THR A 11 2.66 -10.34 4.39
N LYS A 12 3.12 -9.37 5.18
CA LYS A 12 2.20 -8.42 5.81
C LYS A 12 1.49 -7.57 4.77
N ALA A 13 2.21 -7.13 3.74
CA ALA A 13 1.59 -6.37 2.65
C ALA A 13 0.54 -7.23 1.93
N ASP A 14 0.89 -8.47 1.61
CA ASP A 14 -0.04 -9.39 0.95
C ASP A 14 -1.30 -9.61 1.79
N ASN A 15 -1.13 -9.72 3.10
CA ASN A 15 -2.29 -9.93 3.98
C ASN A 15 -3.21 -8.71 3.99
N ASP A 16 -2.63 -7.50 3.99
CA ASP A 16 -3.46 -6.30 3.89
C ASP A 16 -4.26 -6.27 2.59
N LEU A 17 -3.63 -6.64 1.48
CA LEU A 17 -4.32 -6.67 0.20
C LEU A 17 -5.41 -7.74 0.19
N LYS A 18 -5.14 -8.90 0.78
CA LYS A 18 -6.15 -9.97 0.89
C LYS A 18 -7.37 -9.51 1.67
N VAL A 19 -7.15 -8.82 2.78
CA VAL A 19 -8.26 -8.31 3.59
C VAL A 19 -9.10 -7.34 2.76
N ALA A 20 -8.46 -6.44 2.02
CA ALA A 20 -9.18 -5.49 1.18
C ALA A 20 -10.01 -6.22 0.12
N GLU A 21 -9.43 -7.23 -0.53
CA GLU A 21 -10.12 -7.98 -1.57
C GLU A 21 -11.29 -8.79 -1.02
N HIS A 22 -11.11 -9.42 0.15
CA HIS A 22 -12.18 -10.16 0.79
C HIS A 22 -13.35 -9.23 1.13
N GLU A 23 -13.03 -8.06 1.69
CA GLU A 23 -14.07 -7.10 2.05
C GLU A 23 -14.80 -6.61 0.81
N MET A 24 -14.06 -6.41 -0.30
CA MET A 24 -14.66 -5.94 -1.55
C MET A 24 -15.65 -6.95 -2.14
N ASN A 25 -15.49 -8.23 -1.81
CA ASN A 25 -16.36 -9.28 -2.30
C ASN A 25 -17.67 -9.43 -1.52
N ILE A 26 -17.77 -8.74 -0.39
CA ILE A 26 -19.03 -8.66 0.35
C ILE A 26 -19.96 -7.73 -0.43
N SER A 27 -21.26 -7.92 -0.29
CA SER A 27 -22.23 -7.14 -1.06
C SER A 27 -21.98 -5.63 -0.88
N VAL A 28 -22.36 -4.87 -1.92
CA VAL A 28 -22.17 -3.42 -1.95
C VAL A 28 -22.75 -2.74 -0.69
N ASP A 29 -23.88 -3.26 -0.20
CA ASP A 29 -24.54 -2.67 0.96
C ASP A 29 -23.86 -3.00 2.28
N GLU A 30 -23.05 -4.03 2.31
CA GLU A 30 -22.46 -4.54 3.55
C GLU A 30 -20.97 -4.29 3.68
N CYS A 31 -20.26 -4.08 2.58
CA CYS A 31 -18.81 -3.93 2.66
C CYS A 31 -18.43 -2.60 3.31
N VAL A 32 -17.32 -2.62 4.03
CA VAL A 32 -16.81 -1.44 4.72
C VAL A 32 -15.71 -0.81 3.86
N THR A 33 -16.08 0.21 3.09
CA THR A 33 -15.13 0.84 2.15
C THR A 33 -13.95 1.49 2.85
N GLU A 34 -14.15 1.99 4.07
CA GLU A 34 -13.05 2.54 4.86
C GLU A 34 -11.97 1.48 5.12
N ALA A 35 -12.40 0.25 5.45
CA ALA A 35 -11.47 -0.85 5.70
C ALA A 35 -10.73 -1.21 4.43
N ILE A 36 -11.43 -1.23 3.29
CA ILE A 36 -10.81 -1.54 2.01
C ILE A 36 -9.70 -0.53 1.71
N CYS A 37 -10.01 0.76 1.80
CA CYS A 37 -9.05 1.81 1.48
C CYS A 37 -7.89 1.83 2.46
N PHE A 38 -8.19 1.61 3.76
CA PHE A 38 -7.15 1.57 4.78
C PHE A 38 -6.16 0.43 4.51
N HIS A 39 -6.68 -0.77 4.27
CA HIS A 39 -5.79 -1.91 4.05
C HIS A 39 -5.02 -1.81 2.74
N CYS A 40 -5.59 -1.17 1.72
CA CYS A 40 -4.86 -0.89 0.49
C CYS A 40 -3.71 0.09 0.74
N GLN A 41 -3.95 1.12 1.54
CA GLN A 41 -2.89 2.05 1.92
C GLN A 41 -1.79 1.32 2.66
N GLN A 42 -2.16 0.46 3.61
CA GLN A 42 -1.18 -0.31 4.37
C GLN A 42 -0.38 -1.25 3.47
N ALA A 43 -1.05 -1.88 2.51
CA ALA A 43 -0.37 -2.77 1.57
C ALA A 43 0.67 -2.00 0.76
N VAL A 44 0.28 -0.87 0.17
CA VAL A 44 1.19 -0.06 -0.64
C VAL A 44 2.38 0.40 0.19
N GLU A 45 2.10 0.90 1.40
CA GLU A 45 3.16 1.34 2.29
C GLU A 45 4.17 0.22 2.54
N LYS A 46 3.68 -0.98 2.83
CA LYS A 46 4.55 -2.10 3.14
C LYS A 46 5.31 -2.63 1.93
N TYR A 47 4.69 -2.61 0.74
CA TYR A 47 5.43 -2.99 -0.48
C TYR A 47 6.57 -2.03 -0.75
N LEU A 48 6.32 -0.72 -0.62
CA LEU A 48 7.36 0.28 -0.85
C LEU A 48 8.47 0.13 0.19
N LYS A 49 8.11 -0.10 1.45
CA LYS A 49 9.08 -0.32 2.50
C LYS A 49 9.88 -1.61 2.27
N ALA A 50 9.23 -2.66 1.74
CA ALA A 50 9.94 -3.89 1.39
C ALA A 50 11.03 -3.63 0.36
N TYR A 51 10.72 -2.82 -0.66
CA TYR A 51 11.74 -2.47 -1.65
C TYR A 51 12.90 -1.71 -1.01
N LEU A 52 12.61 -0.78 -0.09
CA LEU A 52 13.64 -0.01 0.58
C LEU A 52 14.51 -0.89 1.47
N ILE A 53 13.91 -1.87 2.14
CA ILE A 53 14.64 -2.85 2.93
C ILE A 53 15.57 -3.68 2.03
N PHE A 54 15.06 -4.06 0.86
CA PHE A 54 15.84 -4.76 -0.13
C PHE A 54 17.08 -3.93 -0.54
N GLN A 55 16.92 -2.61 -0.63
CA GLN A 55 18.01 -1.70 -0.95
C GLN A 55 18.85 -1.31 0.26
N LYS A 56 18.51 -1.83 1.44
CA LYS A 56 19.20 -1.52 2.70
C LYS A 56 19.11 -0.03 3.06
N ASN A 57 18.00 0.60 2.70
CA ASN A 57 17.72 1.98 3.03
C ASN A 57 16.97 2.07 4.36
N ASP A 58 17.37 3.02 5.20
CA ASP A 58 16.65 3.27 6.45
C ASP A 58 15.67 4.41 6.22
N PHE A 59 14.38 4.08 6.14
CA PHE A 59 13.34 5.04 5.82
C PHE A 59 12.67 5.67 7.05
N GLY A 60 13.07 5.21 8.25
CA GLY A 60 12.49 5.75 9.46
C GLY A 60 11.04 5.29 9.65
N LYS A 61 10.28 6.08 10.42
CA LYS A 61 8.88 5.79 10.70
C LYS A 61 8.02 6.78 9.93
N THR A 62 7.45 6.34 8.83
CA THR A 62 6.60 7.20 8.02
C THR A 62 5.47 6.39 7.41
N HIS A 63 4.31 7.06 7.21
CA HIS A 63 3.17 6.49 6.51
C HIS A 63 2.89 7.27 5.22
N ASN A 64 3.77 8.20 4.86
CA ASN A 64 3.59 9.05 3.69
C ASN A 64 4.04 8.30 2.44
N LEU A 65 3.09 7.91 1.59
CA LEU A 65 3.39 7.12 0.40
C LEU A 65 4.23 7.89 -0.60
N GLU A 66 3.95 9.18 -0.78
CA GLU A 66 4.69 10.01 -1.72
C GLU A 66 6.16 10.13 -1.32
N TYR A 67 6.40 10.25 -0.02
CA TYR A 67 7.77 10.27 0.48
C TYR A 67 8.49 8.94 0.23
N LEU A 68 7.79 7.83 0.46
CA LEU A 68 8.36 6.51 0.23
C LEU A 68 8.68 6.30 -1.25
N ILE A 69 7.79 6.75 -2.13
CA ILE A 69 8.03 6.68 -3.58
C ILE A 69 9.28 7.48 -3.94
N GLU A 70 9.43 8.65 -3.35
CA GLU A 70 10.60 9.49 -3.60
C GLU A 70 11.88 8.77 -3.18
N LEU A 71 11.88 8.12 -2.02
CA LEU A 71 13.03 7.34 -1.58
C LEU A 71 13.34 6.19 -2.54
N CYS A 72 12.30 5.47 -2.96
CA CYS A 72 12.45 4.36 -3.88
C CYS A 72 13.01 4.84 -5.22
N SER A 73 12.58 6.00 -5.68
CA SER A 73 12.99 6.52 -6.98
C SER A 73 14.47 6.85 -7.05
N LYS A 74 15.13 6.98 -5.92
CA LYS A 74 16.57 7.18 -5.89
C LYS A 74 17.33 5.94 -6.39
N TYR A 75 16.71 4.78 -6.27
CA TYR A 75 17.30 3.52 -6.74
C TYR A 75 16.80 3.13 -8.12
N ASP A 76 15.57 3.54 -8.45
CA ASP A 76 14.95 3.21 -9.74
C ASP A 76 13.96 4.31 -10.09
N LYS A 77 14.29 5.11 -11.09
CA LYS A 77 13.48 6.26 -11.51
C LYS A 77 12.06 5.88 -11.91
N GLU A 78 11.86 4.62 -12.31
CA GLU A 78 10.54 4.16 -12.73
C GLU A 78 9.50 4.27 -11.61
N PHE A 79 9.94 4.33 -10.35
CA PHE A 79 9.01 4.53 -9.24
C PHE A 79 8.23 5.83 -9.37
N HIS A 80 8.76 6.83 -10.05
CA HIS A 80 8.03 8.09 -10.26
C HIS A 80 6.75 7.91 -11.06
N LYS A 81 6.60 6.80 -11.78
CA LYS A 81 5.40 6.52 -12.56
C LYS A 81 4.24 6.03 -11.70
N ILE A 82 4.50 5.64 -10.46
CA ILE A 82 3.46 5.17 -9.57
C ILE A 82 2.61 6.34 -9.10
N ASN A 83 1.31 6.25 -9.34
CA ASN A 83 0.35 7.24 -8.88
C ASN A 83 -0.54 6.59 -7.83
N VAL A 84 -0.37 6.99 -6.57
CA VAL A 84 -1.13 6.40 -5.48
C VAL A 84 -2.43 7.15 -5.20
N GLY A 85 -2.72 8.21 -5.97
CA GLY A 85 -3.95 8.96 -5.78
C GLY A 85 -4.07 9.47 -4.35
N ASN A 86 -5.21 9.21 -3.75
CA ASN A 86 -5.51 9.69 -2.39
C ASN A 86 -5.20 8.66 -1.30
N LEU A 87 -4.47 7.59 -1.63
CA LEU A 87 -4.26 6.50 -0.67
C LEU A 87 -3.64 6.96 0.65
N SER A 88 -2.69 7.90 0.62
CA SER A 88 -2.06 8.37 1.87
C SER A 88 -3.08 8.94 2.85
N PHE A 89 -4.18 9.50 2.32
CA PHE A 89 -5.24 10.06 3.15
C PHE A 89 -5.88 9.01 4.06
N TYR A 90 -5.88 7.75 3.65
CA TYR A 90 -6.58 6.68 4.38
C TYR A 90 -5.74 6.05 5.49
N ALA A 91 -4.54 6.57 5.77
CA ALA A 91 -3.65 5.95 6.76
C ALA A 91 -4.25 5.91 8.17
N VAL A 92 -4.67 7.06 8.69
CA VAL A 92 -5.19 7.12 10.08
C VAL A 92 -6.38 8.04 10.23
N GLU A 93 -6.35 9.20 9.58
CA GLU A 93 -7.26 10.32 9.87
C GLU A 93 -8.72 9.98 9.68
N ILE A 94 -9.00 9.21 8.68
CA ILE A 94 -10.37 8.89 8.29
C ILE A 94 -11.17 8.19 9.39
N ARG A 95 -10.48 7.69 10.42
CA ARG A 95 -11.15 6.95 11.47
C ARG A 95 -11.71 7.81 12.58
N TYR A 96 -11.43 9.11 12.57
CA TYR A 96 -11.92 10.01 13.60
C TYR A 96 -13.24 10.63 13.17
N PRO A 97 -14.24 10.66 14.07
CA PRO A 97 -15.56 11.23 13.71
C PRO A 97 -15.51 12.66 13.21
N ASP A 98 -14.55 13.45 13.69
CA ASP A 98 -14.40 14.85 13.27
C ASP A 98 -14.03 14.98 11.81
N ASP A 99 -13.34 13.96 11.25
CA ASP A 99 -12.90 13.93 9.86
C ASP A 99 -13.74 12.93 9.08
N PHE A 100 -15.04 12.95 9.32
CA PHE A 100 -15.95 11.97 8.77
C PHE A 100 -15.95 11.96 7.24
N TYR A 101 -15.60 10.82 6.67
CA TYR A 101 -15.66 10.60 5.24
C TYR A 101 -15.75 9.11 4.97
N ILE A 102 -16.77 8.70 4.23
CA ILE A 102 -16.92 7.30 3.83
C ILE A 102 -16.55 7.20 2.34
N PRO A 103 -15.46 6.49 2.02
CA PRO A 103 -15.08 6.30 0.61
C PRO A 103 -16.20 5.64 -0.18
N THR A 104 -16.30 6.00 -1.45
CA THR A 104 -17.27 5.37 -2.35
C THR A 104 -16.76 4.00 -2.78
N ILE A 105 -17.67 3.19 -3.32
CA ILE A 105 -17.28 1.89 -3.91
C ILE A 105 -16.24 2.11 -5.01
N LYS A 106 -16.40 3.16 -5.80
CA LYS A 106 -15.46 3.47 -6.87
C LYS A 106 -14.07 3.73 -6.28
N GLU A 107 -13.99 4.51 -5.20
CA GLU A 107 -12.71 4.80 -4.55
C GLU A 107 -12.08 3.54 -3.97
N ALA A 108 -12.90 2.65 -3.40
CA ALA A 108 -12.40 1.39 -2.88
C ALA A 108 -11.82 0.52 -4.00
N LYS A 109 -12.51 0.44 -5.12
CA LYS A 109 -12.01 -0.33 -6.27
C LYS A 109 -10.70 0.24 -6.81
N GLU A 110 -10.63 1.57 -6.90
CA GLU A 110 -9.40 2.24 -7.36
C GLU A 110 -8.25 1.96 -6.41
N SER A 111 -8.52 1.94 -5.10
CA SER A 111 -7.49 1.65 -4.10
C SER A 111 -6.92 0.25 -4.29
N ILE A 112 -7.79 -0.73 -4.57
CA ILE A 112 -7.34 -2.10 -4.81
C ILE A 112 -6.48 -2.18 -6.06
N GLU A 113 -6.89 -1.48 -7.14
CA GLU A 113 -6.09 -1.48 -8.37
C GLU A 113 -4.71 -0.89 -8.14
N ILE A 114 -4.65 0.21 -7.41
CA ILE A 114 -3.36 0.83 -7.09
C ILE A 114 -2.49 -0.15 -6.30
N ALA A 115 -3.06 -0.80 -5.28
CA ALA A 115 -2.31 -1.74 -4.45
C ALA A 115 -1.77 -2.91 -5.26
N LYS A 116 -2.58 -3.44 -6.19
CA LYS A 116 -2.15 -4.53 -7.06
C LYS A 116 -1.01 -4.09 -7.99
N GLN A 117 -1.11 -2.89 -8.53
CA GLN A 117 -0.06 -2.36 -9.41
C GLN A 117 1.25 -2.19 -8.65
N VAL A 118 1.18 -1.63 -7.45
CA VAL A 118 2.38 -1.43 -6.64
C VAL A 118 3.00 -2.78 -6.26
N LYS A 119 2.16 -3.75 -5.87
CA LYS A 119 2.64 -5.08 -5.56
C LYS A 119 3.46 -5.66 -6.71
N ASN A 120 2.87 -5.67 -7.91
CA ASN A 120 3.55 -6.24 -9.08
C ASN A 120 4.82 -5.48 -9.42
N PHE A 121 4.75 -4.16 -9.35
CA PHE A 121 5.89 -3.29 -9.64
C PHE A 121 7.07 -3.61 -8.72
N VAL A 122 6.78 -3.74 -7.43
CA VAL A 122 7.81 -3.98 -6.42
C VAL A 122 8.36 -5.42 -6.52
N LEU A 123 7.47 -6.41 -6.63
CA LEU A 123 7.91 -7.80 -6.62
C LEU A 123 8.80 -8.15 -7.80
N ILE A 124 8.55 -7.58 -8.97
CA ILE A 124 9.41 -7.78 -10.13
C ILE A 124 10.83 -7.33 -9.81
N ARG A 125 10.97 -6.18 -9.16
CA ARG A 125 12.28 -5.61 -8.86
C ARG A 125 13.03 -6.35 -7.77
N ILE A 126 12.33 -6.87 -6.79
CA ILE A 126 12.96 -7.65 -5.72
C ILE A 126 13.37 -9.03 -6.22
N LYS A 127 12.54 -9.61 -7.07
CA LYS A 127 12.72 -10.97 -7.57
C LYS A 127 13.97 -11.13 -8.42
N ASP A 128 14.37 -10.08 -9.10
CA ASP A 128 15.49 -10.14 -10.04
C ASP A 128 16.85 -10.15 -9.33
N LYS A 129 16.84 -10.19 -8.04
CA LYS A 129 18.06 -10.29 -7.25
C LYS A 129 18.08 -11.58 -6.47
#